data_bbfb2a4e7c3e31cb79679f207d64906e
#
_entry.id   bbfb2a4e7c3e31cb79679f207d64906e
#
_cell.length_a   1.000
_cell.length_b   1.000
_cell.length_c   1.000
_cell.angle_alpha   90.00
_cell.angle_beta   90.00
_cell.angle_gamma   90.00
#
_symmetry.space_group_name_H-M   'P 1'
#
loop_
_entity.id
_entity.type
_entity.pdbx_description
1 polymer ?
#
loop_
_entity_poly.entity_id
_entity_poly.type
_entity_poly.pdbx_seq_one_letter_code
_entity_poly.pdbx_strand_id
1 'polypeptide(L)'
;MAAARLNTTLRRLFRAPVYLYCWKCGWLLGHRFLLLINTGRRTGLRRYTVLEIMEYRKDGPEAVVMSAFGPNADWLRNIETTPNPEVVIGSQSFIAAHRFLAEDEAVRVVTGYQQRNRFIAPIIRCGFSHFLGWRYNGSVSDRRRLVNKLPLIEFRPRS
;
A
#
# COMPACT_ATOMS: atom_id res chain seq x y z
N MET A 1 -18.96 -0.48 18.13
CA MET A 1 -17.67 -0.10 17.53
C MET A 1 -16.67 -1.21 17.79
N ALA A 2 -16.60 -2.20 16.93
CA ALA A 2 -15.66 -3.30 17.06
C ALA A 2 -14.45 -3.00 16.15
N ALA A 3 -13.37 -2.50 16.74
CA ALA A 3 -12.07 -2.57 16.11
C ALA A 3 -11.75 -4.06 15.95
N ALA A 4 -11.77 -4.55 14.71
CA ALA A 4 -11.39 -5.92 14.40
C ALA A 4 -9.97 -6.13 14.93
N ARG A 5 -9.83 -6.82 16.04
CA ARG A 5 -8.57 -7.31 16.57
C ARG A 5 -8.06 -8.33 15.56
N LEU A 6 -7.17 -7.90 14.69
CA LEU A 6 -6.43 -8.78 13.80
C LEU A 6 -5.82 -9.92 14.65
N ASN A 7 -6.28 -11.14 14.38
CA ASN A 7 -5.79 -12.34 15.03
C ASN A 7 -4.26 -12.37 14.98
N THR A 8 -3.60 -12.77 16.05
CA THR A 8 -2.13 -12.80 16.19
C THR A 8 -1.45 -13.54 15.03
N THR A 9 -2.12 -14.54 14.48
CA THR A 9 -1.68 -15.31 13.31
C THR A 9 -1.66 -14.46 12.04
N LEU A 10 -2.68 -13.62 11.84
CA LEU A 10 -2.74 -12.69 10.70
C LEU A 10 -1.64 -11.62 10.78
N ARG A 11 -1.39 -11.09 11.97
CA ARG A 11 -0.27 -10.16 12.21
C ARG A 11 1.11 -10.80 11.94
N ARG A 12 1.27 -12.10 12.20
CA ARG A 12 2.51 -12.84 11.87
C ARG A 12 2.64 -13.09 10.38
N LEU A 13 1.53 -13.40 9.70
CA LEU A 13 1.51 -13.60 8.25
C LEU A 13 1.86 -12.31 7.48
N PHE A 14 1.37 -11.15 7.93
CA PHE A 14 1.75 -9.85 7.36
C PHE A 14 3.18 -9.39 7.71
N ARG A 15 3.85 -10.05 8.66
CA ARG A 15 5.27 -9.81 8.97
C ARG A 15 6.23 -10.67 8.16
N ALA A 16 5.76 -11.78 7.60
CA ALA A 16 6.60 -12.66 6.79
C ALA A 16 7.30 -11.93 5.62
N PRO A 17 6.62 -11.05 4.84
CA PRO A 17 7.27 -10.27 3.80
C PRO A 17 8.34 -9.30 4.33
N VAL A 18 8.19 -8.78 5.55
CA VAL A 18 9.21 -7.90 6.18
C VAL A 18 10.51 -8.65 6.40
N TYR A 19 10.45 -9.92 6.85
CA TYR A 19 11.66 -10.75 7.03
C TYR A 19 12.37 -11.03 5.71
N LEU A 20 11.61 -11.22 4.62
CA LEU A 20 12.18 -11.37 3.27
C LEU A 20 12.98 -10.13 2.84
N TYR A 21 12.49 -8.93 3.14
CA TYR A 21 13.23 -7.70 2.89
C TYR A 21 14.46 -7.57 3.82
N CYS A 22 14.32 -7.92 5.10
CA CYS A 22 15.43 -7.89 6.05
C CYS A 22 16.56 -8.86 5.67
N TRP A 23 16.23 -9.97 5.00
CA TRP A 23 17.22 -10.95 4.50
C TRP A 23 17.74 -10.60 3.10
N LYS A 24 17.51 -9.37 2.61
CA LYS A 24 17.87 -8.92 1.24
C LYS A 24 17.26 -9.78 0.12
N CYS A 25 16.21 -10.51 0.42
CA CYS A 25 15.46 -11.33 -0.54
C CYS A 25 14.27 -10.57 -1.15
N GLY A 26 14.23 -9.24 -1.02
CA GLY A 26 13.17 -8.40 -1.60
C GLY A 26 13.06 -8.54 -3.12
N TRP A 27 14.15 -8.93 -3.81
CA TRP A 27 14.15 -9.22 -5.24
C TRP A 27 13.19 -10.37 -5.63
N LEU A 28 12.93 -11.33 -4.74
CA LEU A 28 11.94 -12.41 -4.93
C LEU A 28 10.50 -11.90 -5.03
N LEU A 29 10.21 -10.76 -4.38
CA LEU A 29 8.91 -10.12 -4.42
C LEU A 29 8.77 -9.18 -5.64
N GLY A 30 9.88 -8.94 -6.35
CA GLY A 30 9.94 -8.11 -7.55
C GLY A 30 9.37 -6.70 -7.31
N HIS A 31 8.54 -6.24 -8.25
CA HIS A 31 7.86 -4.93 -8.17
C HIS A 31 6.40 -5.06 -7.68
N ARG A 32 6.06 -6.16 -7.01
CA ARG A 32 4.70 -6.38 -6.49
C ARG A 32 4.49 -5.75 -5.11
N PHE A 33 5.56 -5.66 -4.33
CA PHE A 33 5.53 -5.08 -2.99
C PHE A 33 6.67 -4.09 -2.82
N LEU A 34 6.47 -3.12 -1.95
CA LEU A 34 7.52 -2.25 -1.46
C LEU A 34 7.64 -2.38 0.06
N LEU A 35 8.83 -2.14 0.57
CA LEU A 35 9.08 -1.94 1.99
C LEU A 35 9.16 -0.44 2.26
N LEU A 36 8.24 0.05 3.07
CA LEU A 36 8.23 1.40 3.58
C LEU A 36 8.92 1.43 4.94
N ILE A 37 9.97 2.24 5.06
CA ILE A 37 10.69 2.46 6.31
C ILE A 37 10.44 3.91 6.74
N ASN A 38 9.73 4.07 7.84
CA ASN A 38 9.35 5.37 8.36
C ASN A 38 9.67 5.50 9.86
N THR A 39 9.55 6.71 10.40
CA THR A 39 9.73 6.98 11.82
C THR A 39 8.37 7.00 12.52
N GLY A 40 8.24 6.22 13.58
CA GLY A 40 7.02 6.20 14.39
C GLY A 40 6.80 7.53 15.10
N ARG A 41 5.72 8.23 14.79
CA ARG A 41 5.40 9.58 15.30
C ARG A 41 5.34 9.71 16.83
N ARG A 42 5.06 8.60 17.51
CA ARG A 42 4.96 8.57 18.98
C ARG A 42 6.23 8.11 19.69
N THR A 43 7.04 7.29 19.02
CA THR A 43 8.18 6.61 19.64
C THR A 43 9.52 7.02 19.08
N GLY A 44 9.56 7.72 17.94
CA GLY A 44 10.80 8.02 17.21
C GLY A 44 11.52 6.80 16.62
N LEU A 45 10.99 5.60 16.81
CA LEU A 45 11.61 4.36 16.34
C LEU A 45 11.32 4.09 14.87
N ARG A 46 12.27 3.48 14.18
CA ARG A 46 12.07 3.00 12.81
C ARG A 46 10.96 1.96 12.76
N ARG A 47 10.07 2.11 11.78
CA ARG A 47 8.95 1.21 11.50
C ARG A 47 9.06 0.68 10.08
N TYR A 48 8.76 -0.59 9.92
CA TYR A 48 8.85 -1.31 8.66
C TYR A 48 7.44 -1.77 8.28
N THR A 49 6.98 -1.40 7.10
CA THR A 49 5.66 -1.78 6.60
C THR A 49 5.77 -2.25 5.16
N VAL A 50 5.29 -3.45 4.87
CA VAL A 50 5.21 -3.95 3.50
C VAL A 50 3.86 -3.55 2.92
N LEU A 51 3.90 -2.92 1.75
CA LEU A 51 2.72 -2.43 1.03
C LEU A 51 2.68 -3.06 -0.36
N GLU A 52 1.49 -3.46 -0.80
CA GLU A 52 1.28 -3.94 -2.15
C GLU A 52 1.28 -2.78 -3.13
N ILE A 53 2.04 -2.93 -4.21
CA ILE A 53 2.14 -1.94 -5.27
C ILE A 53 0.98 -2.15 -6.25
N MET A 54 0.13 -1.14 -6.39
CA MET A 54 -0.97 -1.14 -7.33
C MET A 54 -0.55 -0.70 -8.72
N GLU A 55 0.41 0.20 -8.82
CA GLU A 55 1.03 0.64 -10.08
C GLU A 55 2.51 0.93 -9.86
N TYR A 56 3.35 0.50 -10.79
CA TYR A 56 4.79 0.75 -10.78
C TYR A 56 5.25 1.29 -12.13
N ARG A 57 6.04 2.36 -12.12
CA ARG A 57 6.65 2.95 -13.30
C ARG A 57 8.17 2.76 -13.25
N LYS A 58 8.73 2.17 -14.29
CA LYS A 58 10.16 1.84 -14.35
C LYS A 58 11.05 3.01 -14.75
N ASP A 59 10.51 3.96 -15.50
CA ASP A 59 11.24 5.12 -16.05
C ASP A 59 11.65 6.16 -15.00
N GLY A 60 11.08 6.09 -13.85
CA GLY A 60 11.50 6.62 -12.57
C GLY A 60 10.88 5.69 -11.56
N PRO A 61 11.56 5.21 -10.51
CA PRO A 61 10.99 4.20 -9.61
C PRO A 61 9.83 4.79 -8.79
N GLU A 62 8.71 5.00 -9.47
CA GLU A 62 7.46 5.50 -8.88
C GLU A 62 6.54 4.34 -8.59
N ALA A 63 6.00 4.29 -7.39
CA ALA A 63 5.08 3.27 -6.97
C ALA A 63 3.83 3.87 -6.31
N VAL A 64 2.67 3.37 -6.69
CA VAL A 64 1.40 3.71 -6.06
C VAL A 64 0.94 2.57 -5.18
N VAL A 65 0.58 2.88 -3.95
CA VAL A 65 0.03 1.93 -2.97
C VAL A 65 -1.31 2.42 -2.44
N MET A 66 -2.11 1.50 -1.92
CA MET A 66 -3.37 1.82 -1.26
C MET A 66 -3.23 1.68 0.26
N SER A 67 -3.77 2.63 1.00
CA SER A 67 -3.92 2.49 2.44
C SER A 67 -5.17 1.67 2.77
N ALA A 68 -5.00 0.36 2.87
CA ALA A 68 -6.10 -0.59 3.12
C ALA A 68 -6.83 -0.37 4.46
N PHE A 69 -6.17 0.26 5.44
CA PHE A 69 -6.76 0.65 6.72
C PHE A 69 -7.26 2.11 6.73
N GLY A 70 -7.40 2.71 5.55
CA GLY A 70 -7.90 4.07 5.36
C GLY A 70 -6.90 5.15 5.75
N PRO A 71 -7.38 6.41 5.92
CA PRO A 71 -6.51 7.56 6.20
C PRO A 71 -5.88 7.50 7.60
N ASN A 72 -6.38 6.65 8.49
CA ASN A 72 -5.88 6.53 9.85
C ASN A 72 -4.82 5.44 10.02
N ALA A 73 -4.35 4.82 8.94
CA ALA A 73 -3.27 3.83 8.99
C ALA A 73 -2.02 4.44 9.67
N ASP A 74 -1.40 3.70 10.58
CA ASP A 74 -0.27 4.21 11.37
C ASP A 74 0.92 4.65 10.50
N TRP A 75 1.23 3.87 9.46
CA TRP A 75 2.32 4.20 8.55
C TRP A 75 2.06 5.52 7.79
N LEU A 76 0.80 5.74 7.38
CA LEU A 76 0.41 6.95 6.65
C LEU A 76 0.54 8.18 7.53
N ARG A 77 0.01 8.12 8.74
CA ARG A 77 0.13 9.20 9.74
C ARG A 77 1.58 9.45 10.16
N ASN A 78 2.44 8.44 10.13
CA ASN A 78 3.85 8.60 10.41
C ASN A 78 4.55 9.41 9.32
N ILE A 79 4.30 9.12 8.03
CA ILE A 79 4.91 9.86 6.92
C ILE A 79 4.36 11.27 6.77
N GLU A 80 3.12 11.52 7.18
CA GLU A 80 2.57 12.87 7.25
C GLU A 80 3.27 13.72 8.34
N THR A 81 3.62 13.10 9.47
CA THR A 81 4.32 13.76 10.58
C THR A 81 5.82 13.90 10.31
N THR A 82 6.44 12.85 9.77
CA THR A 82 7.86 12.83 9.44
C THR A 82 8.00 12.46 7.97
N PRO A 83 7.99 13.45 7.06
CA PRO A 83 8.07 13.23 5.64
C PRO A 83 9.41 12.63 5.22
N ASN A 84 9.49 12.17 3.97
CA ASN A 84 10.66 11.56 3.37
C ASN A 84 11.02 10.17 3.96
N PRO A 85 10.09 9.22 3.91
CA PRO A 85 10.40 7.84 4.27
C PRO A 85 11.41 7.23 3.29
N GLU A 86 12.09 6.19 3.73
CA GLU A 86 12.86 5.34 2.84
C GLU A 86 11.93 4.29 2.22
N VAL A 87 12.04 4.08 0.92
CA VAL A 87 11.28 3.08 0.16
C VAL A 87 12.23 2.11 -0.49
N VAL A 88 11.98 0.81 -0.35
CA VAL A 88 12.74 -0.25 -1.00
C VAL A 88 11.79 -1.01 -1.94
N ILE A 89 12.18 -1.11 -3.22
CA ILE A 89 11.46 -1.85 -4.25
C ILE A 89 12.46 -2.78 -4.95
N GLY A 90 12.26 -4.09 -4.83
CA GLY A 90 13.24 -5.06 -5.32
C GLY A 90 14.60 -4.85 -4.67
N SER A 91 15.59 -4.47 -5.47
CA SER A 91 16.97 -4.16 -5.01
C SER A 91 17.26 -2.65 -4.87
N GLN A 92 16.31 -1.80 -5.20
CA GLN A 92 16.47 -0.34 -5.17
C GLN A 92 15.95 0.23 -3.84
N SER A 93 16.73 1.12 -3.24
CA SER A 93 16.36 1.90 -2.06
C SER A 93 16.53 3.38 -2.34
N PHE A 94 15.57 4.19 -1.96
CA PHE A 94 15.61 5.64 -2.12
C PHE A 94 14.80 6.36 -1.04
N ILE A 95 15.16 7.60 -0.76
CA ILE A 95 14.33 8.50 0.05
C ILE A 95 13.20 9.01 -0.84
N ALA A 96 11.97 8.82 -0.40
CA ALA A 96 10.79 9.10 -1.19
C ALA A 96 10.10 10.40 -0.81
N ALA A 97 9.72 11.18 -1.82
CA ALA A 97 8.59 12.11 -1.69
C ALA A 97 7.30 11.33 -1.88
N HIS A 98 6.23 11.75 -1.20
CA HIS A 98 4.92 11.15 -1.33
C HIS A 98 3.85 12.19 -1.66
N ARG A 99 2.81 11.77 -2.36
CA ARG A 99 1.59 12.55 -2.59
C ARG A 99 0.35 11.68 -2.59
N PHE A 100 -0.77 12.24 -2.20
CA PHE A 100 -2.08 11.61 -2.38
C PHE A 100 -2.53 11.78 -3.84
N LEU A 101 -3.09 10.72 -4.42
CA LEU A 101 -3.67 10.78 -5.75
C LEU A 101 -5.04 11.49 -5.70
N ALA A 102 -5.33 12.26 -6.74
CA ALA A 102 -6.67 12.75 -6.97
C ALA A 102 -7.63 11.59 -7.32
N GLU A 103 -8.94 11.77 -7.09
CA GLU A 103 -9.94 10.71 -7.27
C GLU A 103 -9.84 10.03 -8.63
N ASP A 104 -9.80 10.82 -9.72
CA ASP A 104 -9.76 10.26 -11.08
C ASP A 104 -8.45 9.53 -11.39
N GLU A 105 -7.31 9.98 -10.85
CA GLU A 105 -6.04 9.26 -10.93
C GLU A 105 -6.13 7.93 -10.18
N ALA A 106 -6.64 7.96 -8.94
CA ALA A 106 -6.79 6.79 -8.10
C ALA A 106 -7.71 5.75 -8.73
N VAL A 107 -8.83 6.17 -9.32
CA VAL A 107 -9.76 5.28 -10.04
C VAL A 107 -9.07 4.63 -11.25
N ARG A 108 -8.24 5.35 -12.01
CA ARG A 108 -7.47 4.77 -13.12
C ARG A 108 -6.48 3.72 -12.63
N VAL A 109 -5.76 3.99 -11.54
CA VAL A 109 -4.82 3.03 -10.94
C VAL A 109 -5.53 1.76 -10.50
N VAL A 110 -6.65 1.88 -9.78
CA VAL A 110 -7.47 0.72 -9.35
C VAL A 110 -7.98 -0.06 -10.55
N THR A 111 -8.44 0.61 -11.59
CA THR A 111 -8.92 -0.03 -12.82
C THR A 111 -7.80 -0.83 -13.48
N GLY A 112 -6.63 -0.25 -13.65
CA GLY A 112 -5.45 -0.91 -14.22
C GLY A 112 -4.99 -2.09 -13.36
N TYR A 113 -4.99 -1.95 -12.03
CA TYR A 113 -4.67 -3.02 -11.10
C TYR A 113 -5.63 -4.22 -11.27
N GLN A 114 -6.94 -3.97 -11.34
CA GLN A 114 -7.94 -5.02 -11.53
C GLN A 114 -7.81 -5.71 -12.89
N GLN A 115 -7.51 -4.97 -13.95
CA GLN A 115 -7.29 -5.51 -15.29
C GLN A 115 -6.07 -6.43 -15.35
N ARG A 116 -4.95 -6.02 -14.75
CA ARG A 116 -3.72 -6.84 -14.66
C ARG A 116 -3.93 -8.11 -13.83
N ASN A 117 -4.80 -8.06 -12.84
CA ASN A 117 -5.05 -9.14 -11.91
C ASN A 117 -6.42 -9.83 -12.14
N ARG A 118 -6.94 -9.79 -13.37
CA ARG A 118 -8.29 -10.31 -13.72
C ARG A 118 -8.49 -11.77 -13.34
N PHE A 119 -7.45 -12.59 -13.36
CA PHE A 119 -7.53 -14.03 -13.04
C PHE A 119 -7.82 -14.28 -11.55
N ILE A 120 -7.47 -13.34 -10.67
CA ILE A 120 -7.75 -13.40 -9.24
C ILE A 120 -8.82 -12.37 -8.81
N ALA A 121 -9.61 -11.88 -9.77
CA ALA A 121 -10.64 -10.88 -9.52
C ALA A 121 -11.60 -11.23 -8.35
N PRO A 122 -12.06 -12.48 -8.17
CA PRO A 122 -12.89 -12.83 -7.02
C PRO A 122 -12.18 -12.59 -5.68
N ILE A 123 -10.88 -12.90 -5.59
CA ILE A 123 -10.07 -12.70 -4.38
C ILE A 123 -9.91 -11.21 -4.09
N ILE A 124 -9.61 -10.41 -5.13
CA ILE A 124 -9.48 -8.95 -5.01
C ILE A 124 -10.80 -8.33 -4.54
N ARG A 125 -11.93 -8.74 -5.13
CA ARG A 125 -13.26 -8.25 -4.73
C ARG A 125 -13.60 -8.62 -3.27
N CYS A 126 -13.25 -9.83 -2.87
CA CYS A 126 -13.42 -10.28 -1.49
C CYS A 126 -12.57 -9.43 -0.53
N GLY A 127 -11.29 -9.19 -0.86
CA GLY A 127 -10.39 -8.35 -0.08
C GLY A 127 -10.90 -6.91 0.04
N PHE A 128 -11.28 -6.28 -1.06
CA PHE A 128 -11.87 -4.93 -1.02
C PHE A 128 -13.16 -4.88 -0.23
N SER A 129 -14.07 -5.87 -0.40
CA SER A 129 -15.31 -5.94 0.38
C SER A 129 -15.03 -6.03 1.87
N HIS A 130 -14.00 -6.80 2.26
CA HIS A 130 -13.60 -6.92 3.67
C HIS A 130 -13.13 -5.57 4.27
N PHE A 131 -12.25 -4.85 3.56
CA PHE A 131 -11.74 -3.55 4.03
C PHE A 131 -12.79 -2.44 3.97
N LEU A 132 -13.71 -2.52 3.01
CA LEU A 132 -14.76 -1.53 2.82
C LEU A 132 -15.94 -1.72 3.79
N GLY A 133 -16.23 -2.95 4.18
CA GLY A 133 -17.41 -3.30 4.98
C GLY A 133 -18.71 -3.37 4.15
N TRP A 134 -18.62 -3.37 2.82
CA TRP A 134 -19.74 -3.64 1.90
C TRP A 134 -19.29 -4.50 0.73
N ARG A 135 -20.24 -5.06 -0.02
CA ARG A 135 -19.96 -5.88 -1.20
C ARG A 135 -19.43 -5.03 -2.36
N TYR A 136 -18.16 -5.19 -2.68
CA TYR A 136 -17.51 -4.53 -3.82
C TYR A 136 -17.69 -5.37 -5.08
N ASN A 137 -18.24 -4.78 -6.16
CA ASN A 137 -18.52 -5.47 -7.43
C ASN A 137 -17.59 -5.04 -8.58
N GLY A 138 -16.80 -3.98 -8.39
CA GLY A 138 -15.87 -3.47 -9.39
C GLY A 138 -16.51 -2.51 -10.41
N SER A 139 -17.72 -1.98 -10.12
CA SER A 139 -18.33 -0.93 -10.92
C SER A 139 -17.58 0.40 -10.81
N VAL A 140 -17.83 1.34 -11.72
CA VAL A 140 -17.22 2.68 -11.67
C VAL A 140 -17.60 3.39 -10.36
N SER A 141 -18.84 3.28 -9.93
CA SER A 141 -19.31 3.87 -8.67
C SER A 141 -18.62 3.24 -7.46
N ASP A 142 -18.43 1.92 -7.46
CA ASP A 142 -17.73 1.23 -6.39
C ASP A 142 -16.25 1.61 -6.32
N ARG A 143 -15.58 1.79 -7.47
CA ARG A 143 -14.20 2.28 -7.52
C ARG A 143 -14.06 3.68 -6.94
N ARG A 144 -14.99 4.60 -7.26
CA ARG A 144 -15.01 5.95 -6.67
C ARG A 144 -15.21 5.89 -5.15
N ARG A 145 -16.14 5.09 -4.68
CA ARG A 145 -16.36 4.88 -3.24
C ARG A 145 -15.15 4.25 -2.56
N LEU A 146 -14.46 3.31 -3.24
CA LEU A 146 -13.25 2.66 -2.74
C LEU A 146 -12.13 3.70 -2.52
N VAL A 147 -11.80 4.49 -3.54
CA VAL A 147 -10.68 5.44 -3.46
C VAL A 147 -10.95 6.60 -2.50
N ASN A 148 -12.22 6.96 -2.30
CA ASN A 148 -12.60 7.96 -1.31
C ASN A 148 -12.47 7.45 0.13
N LYS A 149 -12.60 6.14 0.34
CA LYS A 149 -12.44 5.53 1.66
C LYS A 149 -11.01 5.07 1.93
N LEU A 150 -10.34 4.54 0.91
CA LEU A 150 -9.00 3.98 1.00
C LEU A 150 -8.06 4.80 0.09
N PRO A 151 -7.36 5.80 0.63
CA PRO A 151 -6.55 6.70 -0.19
C PRO A 151 -5.39 5.95 -0.86
N LEU A 152 -5.06 6.40 -2.08
CA LEU A 152 -3.90 5.95 -2.81
C LEU A 152 -2.78 6.99 -2.69
N ILE A 153 -1.58 6.49 -2.45
CA ILE A 153 -0.38 7.30 -2.22
C ILE A 153 0.69 6.89 -3.24
N GLU A 154 1.23 7.87 -3.93
CA GLU A 154 2.37 7.72 -4.81
C GLU A 154 3.66 8.02 -4.06
N PHE A 155 4.64 7.13 -4.20
CA PHE A 155 6.02 7.34 -3.77
C PHE A 155 6.91 7.49 -4.99
N ARG A 156 7.78 8.51 -4.98
CA ARG A 156 8.80 8.75 -6.02
C ARG A 156 10.11 9.18 -5.37
N PRO A 157 11.26 8.92 -6.01
CA PRO A 157 12.52 9.44 -5.50
C PRO A 157 12.46 10.95 -5.30
N ARG A 158 13.01 11.39 -4.19
CA ARG A 158 13.17 12.83 -3.93
C ARG A 158 14.33 13.33 -4.79
N SER A 159 14.05 14.31 -5.65
CA SER A 159 15.07 15.10 -6.36
C SER A 159 15.85 15.97 -5.40
#